data_723d5178a4ef482ba7e2dc5d3c496fc8
#
_entry.id   723d5178a4ef482ba7e2dc5d3c496fc8
#
_cell.length_a   1.000
_cell.length_b   1.000
_cell.length_c   1.000
_cell.angle_alpha   90.00
_cell.angle_beta   90.00
_cell.angle_gamma   90.00
#
_symmetry.space_group_name_H-M   'P 1'
#
loop_
_entity.id
_entity.type
_entity.pdbx_description
1 polymer ?
#
loop_
_entity_poly.entity_id
_entity_poly.type
_entity_poly.pdbx_seq_one_letter_code
_entity_poly.pdbx_strand_id
1 'polypeptide(L)'
;MKLKLYHAKWSLCSQMVRVAMEEKGLSYESNLIKLVDHYPKGENLSPEYLAINPKGVVPSIDLDGEIVTESTNIIKRLNTLTGKKDIDLWPVDVDQDKLNSWVEDTTLTDGVPFGKTLGTAIPPFSFISVSYTHLTLPTK
;
A
#
# COMPACT_ATOMS: atom_id res chain seq x y z
N MET A 1 1.72 -14.07 -16.51
CA MET A 1 1.78 -12.93 -15.57
C MET A 1 2.04 -13.49 -14.19
N LYS A 2 3.14 -13.13 -13.59
CA LYS A 2 3.50 -13.49 -12.22
C LYS A 2 3.37 -12.22 -11.36
N LEU A 3 2.42 -12.23 -10.44
CA LEU A 3 2.15 -11.10 -9.55
C LEU A 3 2.40 -11.54 -8.11
N LYS A 4 3.30 -10.84 -7.41
CA LYS A 4 3.57 -11.05 -5.99
C LYS A 4 3.16 -9.81 -5.21
N LEU A 5 2.58 -10.01 -4.04
CA LEU A 5 2.25 -8.94 -3.10
C LEU A 5 3.07 -9.12 -1.81
N TYR A 6 3.88 -8.13 -1.49
CA TYR A 6 4.55 -8.00 -0.19
C TYR A 6 3.69 -7.11 0.70
N HIS A 7 3.18 -7.67 1.80
CA HIS A 7 2.17 -7.00 2.62
C HIS A 7 2.21 -7.41 4.08
N ALA A 8 1.55 -6.64 4.95
CA ALA A 8 1.33 -7.01 6.33
C ALA A 8 -0.18 -7.06 6.64
N LYS A 9 -0.58 -7.98 7.54
CA LYS A 9 -2.01 -8.18 7.87
C LYS A 9 -2.68 -6.93 8.40
N TRP A 10 -2.00 -6.21 9.28
CA TRP A 10 -2.54 -5.04 10.01
C TRP A 10 -2.30 -3.70 9.30
N SER A 11 -1.57 -3.69 8.20
CA SER A 11 -1.35 -2.48 7.41
C SER A 11 -2.61 -2.12 6.61
N LEU A 12 -3.15 -0.94 6.87
CA LEU A 12 -4.30 -0.40 6.13
C LEU A 12 -3.98 -0.29 4.63
N CYS A 13 -2.81 0.25 4.28
CA CYS A 13 -2.38 0.37 2.88
C CYS A 13 -2.29 -1.00 2.19
N SER A 14 -1.83 -2.03 2.92
CA SER A 14 -1.83 -3.41 2.40
C SER A 14 -3.26 -3.96 2.22
N GLN A 15 -4.20 -3.61 3.10
CA GLN A 15 -5.60 -4.01 2.97
C GLN A 15 -6.23 -3.39 1.72
N MET A 16 -5.98 -2.10 1.46
CA MET A 16 -6.47 -1.42 0.25
C MET A 16 -6.04 -2.16 -1.03
N VAL A 17 -4.77 -2.54 -1.12
CA VAL A 17 -4.25 -3.28 -2.28
C VAL A 17 -4.86 -4.68 -2.39
N ARG A 18 -5.02 -5.41 -1.27
CA ARG A 18 -5.68 -6.71 -1.29
C ARG A 18 -7.13 -6.61 -1.79
N VAL A 19 -7.88 -5.63 -1.29
CA VAL A 19 -9.26 -5.39 -1.76
C VAL A 19 -9.27 -5.11 -3.27
N ALA A 20 -8.38 -4.25 -3.75
CA ALA A 20 -8.28 -3.95 -5.18
C ALA A 20 -7.98 -5.20 -6.02
N MET A 21 -7.07 -6.08 -5.56
CA MET A 21 -6.77 -7.35 -6.24
C MET A 21 -7.98 -8.29 -6.26
N GLU A 22 -8.69 -8.42 -5.15
CA GLU A 22 -9.89 -9.27 -5.03
C GLU A 22 -11.04 -8.72 -5.90
N GLU A 23 -11.24 -7.41 -5.93
CA GLU A 23 -12.26 -6.78 -6.77
C GLU A 23 -12.01 -7.04 -8.26
N LYS A 24 -10.77 -6.97 -8.71
CA LYS A 24 -10.41 -7.33 -10.09
C LYS A 24 -10.34 -8.85 -10.32
N GLY A 25 -10.39 -9.67 -9.29
CA GLY A 25 -10.21 -11.12 -9.40
C GLY A 25 -8.80 -11.49 -9.89
N LEU A 26 -7.77 -10.77 -9.46
CA LEU A 26 -6.38 -11.07 -9.78
C LEU A 26 -5.83 -12.17 -8.88
N SER A 27 -5.14 -13.14 -9.49
CA SER A 27 -4.41 -14.16 -8.75
C SER A 27 -2.99 -13.67 -8.45
N TYR A 28 -2.55 -13.79 -7.22
CA TYR A 28 -1.22 -13.32 -6.79
C TYR A 28 -0.59 -14.24 -5.74
N GLU A 29 0.73 -14.22 -5.67
CA GLU A 29 1.52 -14.85 -4.61
C GLU A 29 1.56 -13.89 -3.40
N SER A 30 1.08 -14.36 -2.24
CA SER A 30 1.06 -13.57 -1.00
C SER A 30 2.35 -13.75 -0.21
N ASN A 31 3.11 -12.68 -0.04
CA ASN A 31 4.33 -12.62 0.75
C ASN A 31 4.12 -11.74 1.97
N LEU A 32 3.87 -12.36 3.13
CA LEU A 32 3.68 -11.66 4.39
C LEU A 32 5.03 -11.15 4.92
N ILE A 33 5.07 -9.87 5.24
CA ILE A 33 6.21 -9.18 5.84
C ILE A 33 5.89 -8.88 7.30
N LYS A 34 6.77 -9.34 8.21
CA LYS A 34 6.68 -9.00 9.63
C LYS A 34 7.24 -7.61 9.84
N LEU A 35 6.39 -6.68 10.27
CA LEU A 35 6.80 -5.30 10.52
C LEU A 35 7.51 -5.18 11.88
N VAL A 36 8.52 -4.34 11.95
CA VAL A 36 9.32 -4.10 13.16
C VAL A 36 8.49 -3.57 14.34
N ASP A 37 7.41 -2.86 14.07
CA ASP A 37 6.47 -2.33 15.07
C ASP A 37 5.65 -3.43 15.78
N HIS A 38 5.52 -4.61 15.17
CA HIS A 38 4.79 -5.74 15.75
C HIS A 38 5.69 -6.93 16.12
N TYR A 39 6.93 -6.95 15.63
CA TYR A 39 7.86 -8.08 15.82
C TYR A 39 9.26 -7.57 16.19
N PRO A 40 9.92 -8.15 17.20
CA PRO A 40 11.27 -7.73 17.64
C PRO A 40 12.33 -7.78 16.53
N LYS A 41 12.10 -8.62 15.51
CA LYS A 41 12.91 -8.68 14.29
C LYS A 41 11.99 -8.49 13.11
N GLY A 42 11.81 -7.23 12.70
CA GLY A 42 11.00 -6.88 11.54
C GLY A 42 11.68 -7.26 10.24
N GLU A 43 10.97 -7.97 9.37
CA GLU A 43 11.47 -8.36 8.04
C GLU A 43 11.47 -7.17 7.07
N ASN A 44 10.68 -6.15 7.36
CA ASN A 44 10.59 -4.93 6.53
C ASN A 44 11.89 -4.11 6.49
N LEU A 45 12.78 -4.31 7.45
CA LEU A 45 14.11 -3.68 7.49
C LEU A 45 15.24 -4.66 7.13
N SER A 46 14.92 -5.87 6.68
CA SER A 46 15.92 -6.79 6.19
C SER A 46 16.54 -6.33 4.87
N PRO A 47 17.82 -6.65 4.60
CA PRO A 47 18.46 -6.31 3.32
C PRO A 47 17.67 -6.81 2.10
N GLU A 48 17.06 -7.99 2.21
CA GLU A 48 16.27 -8.62 1.15
C GLU A 48 15.03 -7.79 0.82
N TYR A 49 14.30 -7.31 1.84
CA TYR A 49 13.12 -6.49 1.58
C TYR A 49 13.48 -5.04 1.21
N LEU A 50 14.54 -4.49 1.79
CA LEU A 50 15.03 -3.16 1.42
C LEU A 50 15.52 -3.08 -0.03
N ALA A 51 15.95 -4.20 -0.63
CA ALA A 51 16.24 -4.30 -2.05
C ALA A 51 14.97 -4.18 -2.92
N ILE A 52 13.80 -4.57 -2.40
CA ILE A 52 12.49 -4.44 -3.06
C ILE A 52 11.91 -3.04 -2.80
N ASN A 53 11.88 -2.62 -1.56
CA ASN A 53 11.39 -1.31 -1.16
C ASN A 53 12.37 -0.64 -0.18
N PRO A 54 13.21 0.29 -0.66
CA PRO A 54 14.20 0.97 0.18
C PRO A 54 13.62 1.76 1.35
N LYS A 55 12.33 2.11 1.29
CA LYS A 55 11.62 2.77 2.41
C LYS A 55 11.29 1.80 3.55
N GLY A 56 11.38 0.48 3.34
CA GLY A 56 11.03 -0.52 4.33
C GLY A 56 9.56 -0.53 4.75
N VAL A 57 8.67 -0.03 3.89
CA VAL A 57 7.22 0.02 4.13
C VAL A 57 6.47 -0.95 3.22
N VAL A 58 5.27 -1.32 3.64
CA VAL A 58 4.34 -2.15 2.86
C VAL A 58 3.09 -1.35 2.49
N PRO A 59 2.42 -1.69 1.38
CA PRO A 59 2.66 -2.78 0.46
C PRO A 59 3.68 -2.47 -0.64
N SER A 60 4.19 -3.53 -1.28
CA SER A 60 4.89 -3.48 -2.57
C SER A 60 4.41 -4.63 -3.44
N ILE A 61 4.45 -4.48 -4.76
CA ILE A 61 4.21 -5.58 -5.69
C ILE A 61 5.41 -5.81 -6.59
N ASP A 62 5.56 -7.07 -7.02
CA ASP A 62 6.45 -7.47 -8.11
C ASP A 62 5.56 -8.04 -9.22
N LEU A 63 5.52 -7.36 -10.35
CA LEU A 63 4.77 -7.75 -11.52
C LEU A 63 5.74 -8.11 -12.65
N ASP A 64 5.99 -9.41 -12.83
CA ASP A 64 6.95 -9.92 -13.82
C ASP A 64 8.34 -9.24 -13.75
N GLY A 65 8.79 -8.86 -12.53
CA GLY A 65 10.06 -8.16 -12.27
C GLY A 65 9.94 -6.61 -12.18
N GLU A 66 8.79 -6.05 -12.49
CA GLU A 66 8.50 -4.63 -12.24
C GLU A 66 8.09 -4.43 -10.78
N ILE A 67 8.88 -3.69 -10.01
CA ILE A 67 8.55 -3.35 -8.62
C ILE A 67 7.74 -2.06 -8.58
N VAL A 68 6.54 -2.12 -7.98
CA VAL A 68 5.71 -0.94 -7.73
C VAL A 68 5.47 -0.80 -6.23
N THR A 69 5.70 0.40 -5.72
CA THR A 69 5.50 0.77 -4.32
C THR A 69 4.45 1.88 -4.21
N GLU A 70 4.01 2.20 -2.99
CA GLU A 70 2.92 3.10 -2.66
C GLU A 70 1.55 2.55 -3.09
N SER A 71 0.64 2.40 -2.12
CA SER A 71 -0.66 1.74 -2.33
C SER A 71 -1.47 2.34 -3.48
N THR A 72 -1.45 3.66 -3.63
CA THR A 72 -2.15 4.37 -4.71
C THR A 72 -1.56 4.04 -6.08
N ASN A 73 -0.22 4.05 -6.21
CA ASN A 73 0.46 3.70 -7.46
C ASN A 73 0.22 2.24 -7.81
N ILE A 74 0.24 1.36 -6.80
CA ILE A 74 -0.08 -0.05 -6.98
C ILE A 74 -1.50 -0.20 -7.53
N ILE A 75 -2.51 0.44 -6.92
CA ILE A 75 -3.90 0.36 -7.39
C ILE A 75 -4.05 0.88 -8.82
N LYS A 76 -3.42 2.00 -9.15
CA LYS A 76 -3.38 2.51 -10.54
C LYS A 76 -2.76 1.49 -11.51
N ARG A 77 -1.66 0.86 -11.10
CA ARG A 77 -1.01 -0.17 -11.92
C ARG A 77 -1.85 -1.43 -12.08
N LEU A 78 -2.50 -1.88 -11.00
CA LEU A 78 -3.43 -3.01 -11.04
C LEU A 78 -4.62 -2.74 -11.95
N ASN A 79 -5.08 -1.48 -12.02
CA ASN A 79 -6.20 -1.11 -12.89
C ASN A 79 -5.92 -1.40 -14.36
N THR A 80 -4.68 -1.32 -14.81
CA THR A 80 -4.28 -1.62 -16.19
C THR A 80 -4.26 -3.11 -16.51
N LEU A 81 -4.41 -3.99 -15.52
CA LEU A 81 -4.35 -5.44 -15.71
C LEU A 81 -5.75 -6.00 -16.01
N THR A 82 -5.79 -7.01 -16.86
CA THR A 82 -7.00 -7.79 -17.09
C THR A 82 -7.17 -8.81 -15.97
N GLY A 83 -8.20 -8.65 -15.18
CA GLY A 83 -8.61 -9.60 -14.14
C GLY A 83 -9.73 -10.54 -14.58
N LYS A 84 -10.20 -11.39 -13.67
CA LYS A 84 -11.39 -12.22 -13.90
C LYS A 84 -12.68 -11.43 -13.90
N LYS A 85 -12.66 -10.26 -13.26
CA LYS A 85 -13.76 -9.31 -13.19
C LYS A 85 -13.37 -8.06 -13.98
N ASP A 86 -14.26 -7.59 -14.82
CA ASP A 86 -14.10 -6.36 -15.60
C ASP A 86 -14.53 -5.16 -14.74
N ILE A 87 -13.68 -4.81 -13.78
CA ILE A 87 -13.90 -3.70 -12.86
C ILE A 87 -12.82 -2.65 -13.08
N ASP A 88 -13.24 -1.42 -13.27
CA ASP A 88 -12.37 -0.26 -13.29
C ASP A 88 -12.16 0.26 -11.86
N LEU A 89 -10.94 0.09 -11.33
CA LEU A 89 -10.53 0.57 -10.01
C LEU A 89 -10.21 2.08 -10.01
N TRP A 90 -10.03 2.65 -11.20
CA TRP A 90 -9.68 4.05 -11.39
C TRP A 90 -10.50 4.61 -12.55
N PRO A 91 -11.77 4.96 -12.31
CA PRO A 91 -12.69 5.36 -13.37
C PRO A 91 -12.19 6.59 -14.11
N VAL A 92 -12.28 6.55 -15.45
CA VAL A 92 -11.80 7.64 -16.32
C VAL A 92 -12.91 8.64 -16.68
N ASP A 93 -14.16 8.26 -16.47
CA ASP A 93 -15.37 9.02 -16.80
C ASP A 93 -15.85 9.96 -15.67
N VAL A 94 -14.99 10.19 -14.68
CA VAL A 94 -15.25 11.08 -13.55
C VAL A 94 -14.29 12.29 -13.58
N ASP A 95 -14.64 13.32 -12.81
CA ASP A 95 -13.77 14.47 -12.59
C ASP A 95 -12.44 14.02 -11.95
N GLN A 96 -11.38 13.97 -12.77
CA GLN A 96 -10.06 13.48 -12.37
C GLN A 96 -9.38 14.38 -11.34
N ASP A 97 -9.61 15.69 -11.39
CA ASP A 97 -9.01 16.63 -10.42
C ASP A 97 -9.62 16.40 -9.04
N LYS A 98 -10.93 16.22 -8.99
CA LYS A 98 -11.64 15.89 -7.76
C LYS A 98 -11.25 14.52 -7.22
N LEU A 99 -11.12 13.52 -8.09
CA LEU A 99 -10.65 12.17 -7.71
C LEU A 99 -9.24 12.23 -7.13
N ASN A 100 -8.31 12.91 -7.81
CA ASN A 100 -6.93 13.05 -7.34
C ASN A 100 -6.87 13.81 -6.01
N SER A 101 -7.63 14.88 -5.84
CA SER A 101 -7.71 15.62 -4.56
C SER A 101 -8.19 14.71 -3.41
N TRP A 102 -9.21 13.89 -3.63
CA TRP A 102 -9.66 12.94 -2.60
C TRP A 102 -8.62 11.88 -2.28
N VAL A 103 -7.90 11.39 -3.30
CA VAL A 103 -6.82 10.43 -3.11
C VAL A 103 -5.67 11.05 -2.30
N GLU A 104 -5.27 12.28 -2.62
CA GLU A 104 -4.24 13.00 -1.86
C GLU A 104 -4.66 13.22 -0.41
N ASP A 105 -5.90 13.65 -0.17
CA ASP A 105 -6.45 13.87 1.17
C ASP A 105 -6.51 12.58 2.02
N THR A 106 -6.61 11.42 1.39
CA THR A 106 -6.73 10.12 2.06
C THR A 106 -5.44 9.29 2.06
N THR A 107 -4.45 9.67 1.26
CA THR A 107 -3.19 8.93 1.13
C THR A 107 -2.21 9.32 2.24
N LEU A 108 -1.64 8.31 2.90
CA LEU A 108 -0.61 8.47 3.94
C LEU A 108 0.77 8.62 3.29
N THR A 109 0.98 9.68 2.52
CA THR A 109 2.27 9.99 1.90
C THR A 109 3.06 11.02 2.69
N ASP A 110 4.38 11.04 2.50
CA ASP A 110 5.26 12.04 3.09
C ASP A 110 4.79 13.46 2.68
N GLY A 111 4.61 14.34 3.66
CA GLY A 111 4.22 15.73 3.46
C GLY A 111 2.71 16.01 3.53
N VAL A 112 1.86 15.00 3.62
CA VAL A 112 0.43 15.22 3.88
C VAL A 112 0.25 15.52 5.37
N PRO A 113 -0.36 16.66 5.76
CA PRO A 113 -0.61 16.95 7.16
C PRO A 113 -1.43 15.86 7.81
N PHE A 114 -0.95 15.33 8.92
CA PHE A 114 -1.54 14.21 9.64
C PHE A 114 -3.04 14.38 9.97
N GLY A 115 -3.50 15.60 10.17
CA GLY A 115 -4.91 15.93 10.39
C GLY A 115 -5.82 15.80 9.16
N LYS A 116 -5.26 15.62 7.96
CA LYS A 116 -6.02 15.42 6.72
C LYS A 116 -6.07 13.96 6.26
N THR A 117 -5.40 13.07 6.98
CA THR A 117 -5.33 11.65 6.63
C THR A 117 -6.46 10.86 7.26
N LEU A 118 -6.71 9.66 6.76
CA LEU A 118 -7.58 8.65 7.38
C LEU A 118 -7.27 8.41 8.87
N GLY A 119 -6.10 8.84 9.36
CA GLY A 119 -5.71 8.78 10.76
C GLY A 119 -6.69 9.44 11.72
N THR A 120 -7.42 10.46 11.28
CA THR A 120 -8.46 11.11 12.11
C THR A 120 -9.74 10.28 12.24
N ALA A 121 -9.98 9.37 11.31
CA ALA A 121 -11.16 8.50 11.29
C ALA A 121 -10.88 7.07 11.79
N ILE A 122 -9.62 6.73 12.04
CA ILE A 122 -9.21 5.38 12.47
C ILE A 122 -9.27 5.30 14.00
N PRO A 123 -9.75 4.18 14.59
CA PRO A 123 -9.71 3.97 16.03
C PRO A 123 -8.31 4.13 16.62
N PRO A 124 -8.15 4.60 17.87
CA PRO A 124 -6.85 4.96 18.46
C PRO A 124 -5.75 3.89 18.38
N PHE A 125 -6.13 2.61 18.44
CA PHE A 125 -5.16 1.51 18.33
C PHE A 125 -4.60 1.31 16.91
N SER A 126 -5.40 1.60 15.87
CA SER A 126 -4.92 1.59 14.48
C SER A 126 -4.02 2.80 14.20
N PHE A 127 -4.31 3.91 14.87
CA PHE A 127 -3.55 5.14 14.81
C PHE A 127 -2.11 4.95 15.31
N ILE A 128 -1.91 4.23 16.41
CA ILE A 128 -0.57 3.93 16.95
C ILE A 128 0.25 3.13 15.93
N SER A 129 -0.34 2.13 15.28
CA SER A 129 0.34 1.31 14.26
C SER A 129 0.80 2.15 13.06
N VAL A 130 -0.08 3.01 12.54
CA VAL A 130 0.24 3.88 11.38
C VAL A 130 1.32 4.90 11.75
N SER A 131 1.19 5.56 12.92
CA SER A 131 2.18 6.52 13.41
C SER A 131 3.56 5.90 13.61
N TYR A 132 3.60 4.66 14.11
CA TYR A 132 4.87 3.97 14.35
C TYR A 132 5.61 3.68 13.06
N THR A 133 4.90 3.26 12.02
CA THR A 133 5.49 2.97 10.70
C THR A 133 6.11 4.22 10.06
N HIS A 134 5.52 5.41 10.29
CA HIS A 134 6.02 6.67 9.74
C HIS A 134 7.08 7.36 10.60
N LEU A 135 7.07 7.15 11.93
CA LEU A 135 7.97 7.81 12.86
C LEU A 135 9.29 7.07 13.08
N THR A 136 9.34 5.76 12.80
CA THR A 136 10.52 4.92 13.06
C THR A 136 11.43 4.73 11.85
N LEU A 137 11.03 5.22 10.66
CA LEU A 137 11.93 5.22 9.51
C LEU A 137 12.99 6.31 9.70
N PRO A 138 14.28 5.99 9.52
CA PRO A 138 15.33 6.99 9.62
C PRO A 138 15.09 8.06 8.54
N THR A 139 14.83 9.27 8.98
CA THR A 139 14.89 10.45 8.12
C THR A 139 16.33 10.61 7.65
N LYS A 140 16.57 10.41 6.37
CA LYS A 140 17.84 10.79 5.74
C LYS A 140 17.92 12.30 5.61
#